data_96e1fd7c1d150dc7bf2a8668d7327f0b
#
_entry.id   96e1fd7c1d150dc7bf2a8668d7327f0b
#
_cell.length_a   1.000
_cell.length_b   1.000
_cell.length_c   1.000
_cell.angle_alpha   90.00
_cell.angle_beta   90.00
_cell.angle_gamma   90.00
#
_symmetry.space_group_name_H-M   'P 1'
#
loop_
_entity.id
_entity.type
_entity.pdbx_description
1 polymer ?
#
loop_
_entity_poly.entity_id
_entity_poly.type
_entity_poly.pdbx_seq_one_letter_code
_entity_poly.pdbx_strand_id
1 'polypeptide(L)'
;MAGSRTYRTKAIVLDKTKLKETDLILTLVGESGRQIRAVAKGARKPGSRLAARCELCCEVDVLFAHGRNLDIVSQADLIDAPLGAQPSFELLTAASAVAEVAEKCTYEDAEDPFVYAITRAVLAHLAAAGADIPVEDPAHLAAAGVDALSQGSAHLDLLVAAYIFKLLSHVGYRPDYSACVACGDPSPGYFSAQAGGLLCASCASGVPGCEPVDANLARWLEGLVSMRFSELAIAPIDSHTAAHVLGLAHLWAATHLECRLRALEFLLGR
;
A
#
# COMPACT_ATOMS: atom_id res chain seq x y z
N MET A 1 -26.60 13.58 27.18
CA MET A 1 -27.16 13.36 25.81
C MET A 1 -26.80 11.96 25.41
N ALA A 2 -27.76 11.09 25.11
CA ALA A 2 -27.45 9.74 24.60
C ALA A 2 -26.81 9.89 23.21
N GLY A 3 -25.52 9.58 23.08
CA GLY A 3 -24.83 9.58 21.80
C GLY A 3 -25.59 8.70 20.80
N SER A 4 -25.55 9.08 19.52
CA SER A 4 -26.11 8.27 18.44
C SER A 4 -25.59 6.85 18.53
N ARG A 5 -26.49 5.84 18.49
CA ARG A 5 -26.09 4.43 18.48
C ARG A 5 -25.43 3.99 17.17
N THR A 6 -25.47 4.85 16.16
CA THR A 6 -24.95 4.58 14.83
C THR A 6 -24.25 5.80 14.26
N TYR A 7 -23.28 5.58 13.37
CA TYR A 7 -22.63 6.60 12.57
C TYR A 7 -22.38 6.09 11.15
N ARG A 8 -22.22 7.00 10.20
CA ARG A 8 -21.98 6.69 8.79
C ARG A 8 -20.70 7.36 8.32
N THR A 9 -19.88 6.65 7.56
CA THR A 9 -18.66 7.17 6.96
C THR A 9 -18.29 6.39 5.71
N LYS A 10 -17.56 7.04 4.79
CA LYS A 10 -16.86 6.34 3.71
C LYS A 10 -15.61 5.71 4.29
N ALA A 11 -15.25 4.54 3.79
CA ALA A 11 -14.07 3.82 4.24
C ALA A 11 -13.52 2.91 3.14
N ILE A 12 -12.21 2.59 3.22
CA ILE A 12 -11.55 1.60 2.37
C ILE A 12 -11.29 0.35 3.21
N VAL A 13 -11.62 -0.82 2.69
CA VAL A 13 -11.37 -2.11 3.36
C VAL A 13 -9.89 -2.48 3.22
N LEU A 14 -9.18 -2.57 4.36
CA LEU A 14 -7.75 -2.88 4.42
C LEU A 14 -7.47 -4.34 4.76
N ASP A 15 -8.30 -4.99 5.58
CA ASP A 15 -8.17 -6.41 5.92
C ASP A 15 -9.52 -7.07 6.23
N LYS A 16 -9.56 -8.39 6.06
CA LYS A 16 -10.71 -9.26 6.34
C LYS A 16 -10.28 -10.48 7.12
N THR A 17 -10.52 -10.49 8.41
CA THR A 17 -10.21 -11.63 9.28
C THR A 17 -11.46 -12.48 9.57
N LYS A 18 -11.35 -13.82 9.50
CA LYS A 18 -12.43 -14.74 9.85
C LYS A 18 -12.71 -14.70 11.36
N LEU A 19 -13.97 -14.39 11.76
CA LEU A 19 -14.34 -14.35 13.16
C LEU A 19 -15.04 -15.65 13.60
N LYS A 20 -15.99 -16.14 12.84
CA LYS A 20 -16.78 -17.36 13.07
C LYS A 20 -17.05 -18.04 11.74
N GLU A 21 -17.93 -19.04 11.71
CA GLU A 21 -18.31 -19.72 10.48
C GLU A 21 -18.85 -18.77 9.41
N THR A 22 -19.64 -17.75 9.82
CA THR A 22 -20.37 -16.86 8.91
C THR A 22 -19.93 -15.40 8.96
N ASP A 23 -19.12 -14.99 9.93
CA ASP A 23 -18.82 -13.59 10.21
C ASP A 23 -17.37 -13.24 9.83
N LEU A 24 -17.14 -11.96 9.51
CA LEU A 24 -15.80 -11.39 9.31
C LEU A 24 -15.59 -10.24 10.31
N ILE A 25 -14.35 -10.01 10.69
CA ILE A 25 -13.88 -8.72 11.18
C ILE A 25 -13.30 -8.00 9.96
N LEU A 26 -13.74 -6.78 9.73
CA LEU A 26 -13.17 -5.87 8.75
C LEU A 26 -12.29 -4.87 9.47
N THR A 27 -11.10 -4.62 8.94
CA THR A 27 -10.26 -3.47 9.27
C THR A 27 -10.37 -2.49 8.12
N LEU A 28 -10.76 -1.25 8.40
CA LEU A 28 -10.99 -0.22 7.39
C LEU A 28 -10.26 1.07 7.80
N VAL A 29 -9.92 1.90 6.82
CA VAL A 29 -9.58 3.31 7.04
C VAL A 29 -10.76 4.17 6.61
N GLY A 30 -11.32 4.95 7.55
CA GLY A 30 -12.38 5.90 7.30
C GLY A 30 -11.88 7.17 6.58
N GLU A 31 -12.79 7.97 6.05
CA GLU A 31 -12.43 9.25 5.39
C GLU A 31 -11.74 10.27 6.31
N SER A 32 -11.91 10.15 7.63
CA SER A 32 -11.13 10.91 8.61
C SER A 32 -9.69 10.38 8.79
N GLY A 33 -9.33 9.26 8.17
CA GLY A 33 -8.06 8.55 8.36
C GLY A 33 -8.00 7.64 9.59
N ARG A 34 -9.06 7.64 10.40
CA ARG A 34 -9.17 6.77 11.56
C ARG A 34 -9.32 5.31 11.14
N GLN A 35 -8.62 4.41 11.83
CA GLN A 35 -8.85 2.97 11.67
C GLN A 35 -10.17 2.57 12.32
N ILE A 36 -10.96 1.76 11.61
CA ILE A 36 -12.24 1.25 12.09
C ILE A 36 -12.16 -0.28 12.05
N ARG A 37 -12.47 -0.92 13.18
CA ARG A 37 -12.59 -2.38 13.25
C ARG A 37 -14.04 -2.75 13.53
N ALA A 38 -14.64 -3.51 12.63
CA ALA A 38 -16.07 -3.82 12.71
C ALA A 38 -16.40 -5.26 12.34
N VAL A 39 -17.43 -5.82 12.97
CA VAL A 39 -17.95 -7.16 12.66
C VAL A 39 -18.98 -7.05 11.54
N ALA A 40 -18.69 -7.72 10.43
CA ALA A 40 -19.60 -7.93 9.31
C ALA A 40 -20.33 -9.26 9.49
N LYS A 41 -21.51 -9.23 10.14
CA LYS A 41 -22.30 -10.43 10.47
C LYS A 41 -22.85 -11.09 9.21
N GLY A 42 -22.66 -12.39 9.09
CA GLY A 42 -23.15 -13.18 7.96
C GLY A 42 -22.45 -12.87 6.64
N ALA A 43 -21.34 -12.14 6.64
CA ALA A 43 -20.61 -11.77 5.42
C ALA A 43 -20.08 -13.01 4.64
N ARG A 44 -19.88 -14.14 5.32
CA ARG A 44 -19.41 -15.40 4.69
C ARG A 44 -20.56 -16.34 4.27
N LYS A 45 -21.81 -15.96 4.48
CA LYS A 45 -22.94 -16.79 4.03
C LYS A 45 -23.03 -16.77 2.49
N PRO A 46 -23.39 -17.88 1.85
CA PRO A 46 -23.67 -17.90 0.42
C PRO A 46 -24.70 -16.82 0.04
N GLY A 47 -24.42 -16.04 -1.01
CA GLY A 47 -25.29 -14.95 -1.46
C GLY A 47 -25.31 -13.70 -0.59
N SER A 48 -24.37 -13.56 0.36
CA SER A 48 -24.24 -12.36 1.16
C SER A 48 -23.88 -11.14 0.30
N ARG A 49 -24.78 -10.16 0.25
CA ARG A 49 -24.48 -8.87 -0.43
C ARG A 49 -23.35 -8.10 0.27
N LEU A 50 -23.18 -8.30 1.57
CA LEU A 50 -22.15 -7.65 2.35
C LEU A 50 -20.75 -8.18 1.98
N ALA A 51 -20.63 -9.48 1.68
CA ALA A 51 -19.38 -10.07 1.22
C ALA A 51 -18.85 -9.37 -0.05
N ALA A 52 -19.68 -9.28 -1.09
CA ALA A 52 -19.29 -8.68 -2.38
C ALA A 52 -18.98 -7.17 -2.28
N ARG A 53 -19.59 -6.46 -1.32
CA ARG A 53 -19.39 -5.02 -1.13
C ARG A 53 -18.15 -4.69 -0.30
N CYS A 54 -17.76 -5.59 0.61
CA CYS A 54 -16.65 -5.40 1.53
C CYS A 54 -15.44 -6.26 1.15
N GLU A 55 -15.13 -6.35 -0.16
CA GLU A 55 -13.90 -6.98 -0.62
C GLU A 55 -12.68 -6.09 -0.34
N LEU A 56 -11.48 -6.70 -0.35
CA LEU A 56 -10.23 -5.99 -0.11
C LEU A 56 -10.09 -4.81 -1.06
N CYS A 57 -9.64 -3.67 -0.55
CA CYS A 57 -9.47 -2.41 -1.27
C CYS A 57 -10.74 -1.76 -1.82
N CYS A 58 -11.94 -2.33 -1.60
CA CYS A 58 -13.18 -1.64 -1.94
C CYS A 58 -13.37 -0.37 -1.10
N GLU A 59 -13.78 0.71 -1.75
CA GLU A 59 -14.30 1.92 -1.11
C GLU A 59 -15.81 1.74 -0.89
N VAL A 60 -16.26 1.92 0.34
CA VAL A 60 -17.63 1.66 0.77
C VAL A 60 -18.17 2.81 1.60
N ASP A 61 -19.47 3.09 1.48
CA ASP A 61 -20.22 3.95 2.39
C ASP A 61 -20.92 3.07 3.44
N VAL A 62 -20.46 3.13 4.68
CA VAL A 62 -20.84 2.18 5.73
C VAL A 62 -21.61 2.86 6.85
N LEU A 63 -22.74 2.26 7.23
CA LEU A 63 -23.46 2.55 8.47
C LEU A 63 -22.98 1.56 9.54
N PHE A 64 -22.32 2.07 10.55
CA PHE A 64 -21.89 1.32 11.72
C PHE A 64 -22.86 1.50 12.89
N ALA A 65 -23.06 0.44 13.66
CA ALA A 65 -23.64 0.50 15.00
C ALA A 65 -22.53 0.28 16.02
N HIS A 66 -22.49 1.13 17.06
CA HIS A 66 -21.51 0.95 18.14
C HIS A 66 -21.73 -0.38 18.85
N GLY A 67 -20.68 -1.18 18.88
CA GLY A 67 -20.61 -2.43 19.63
C GLY A 67 -19.90 -2.26 20.96
N ARG A 68 -19.78 -3.35 21.73
CA ARG A 68 -19.10 -3.31 23.03
C ARG A 68 -17.57 -3.23 22.88
N ASN A 69 -16.99 -3.97 21.93
CA ASN A 69 -15.56 -4.04 21.69
C ASN A 69 -15.21 -3.71 20.24
N LEU A 70 -16.04 -4.10 19.29
CA LEU A 70 -15.92 -3.81 17.87
C LEU A 70 -17.25 -3.24 17.39
N ASP A 71 -17.22 -2.32 16.45
CA ASP A 71 -18.41 -1.84 15.79
C ASP A 71 -19.07 -2.95 14.95
N ILE A 72 -20.31 -2.76 14.56
CA ILE A 72 -21.06 -3.72 13.75
C ILE A 72 -21.45 -3.02 12.44
N VAL A 73 -21.11 -3.64 11.32
CA VAL A 73 -21.56 -3.21 10.00
C VAL A 73 -23.06 -3.47 9.90
N SER A 74 -23.88 -2.41 9.91
CA SER A 74 -25.33 -2.47 9.76
C SER A 74 -25.73 -2.44 8.27
N GLN A 75 -25.07 -1.59 7.47
CA GLN A 75 -25.25 -1.46 6.03
C GLN A 75 -23.93 -1.07 5.39
N ALA A 76 -23.66 -1.56 4.20
CA ALA A 76 -22.55 -1.11 3.37
C ALA A 76 -23.03 -0.96 1.93
N ASP A 77 -22.71 0.16 1.31
CA ASP A 77 -22.97 0.46 -0.09
C ASP A 77 -21.64 0.65 -0.80
N LEU A 78 -21.41 -0.11 -1.87
CA LEU A 78 -20.17 -0.03 -2.65
C LEU A 78 -20.09 1.32 -3.36
N ILE A 79 -18.97 2.03 -3.17
CA ILE A 79 -18.67 3.27 -3.91
C ILE A 79 -17.77 2.94 -5.09
N ASP A 80 -16.68 2.20 -4.83
CA ASP A 80 -15.70 1.83 -5.85
C ASP A 80 -15.08 0.46 -5.54
N ALA A 81 -14.73 -0.28 -6.59
CA ALA A 81 -14.04 -1.56 -6.52
C ALA A 81 -12.84 -1.53 -7.47
N PRO A 82 -11.74 -0.87 -7.10
CA PRO A 82 -10.62 -0.59 -8.00
C PRO A 82 -9.97 -1.85 -8.58
N LEU A 83 -10.02 -2.96 -7.87
CA LEU A 83 -9.45 -4.21 -8.35
C LEU A 83 -10.35 -4.95 -9.36
N GLY A 84 -11.62 -4.52 -9.54
CA GLY A 84 -12.58 -5.23 -10.38
C GLY A 84 -12.99 -6.60 -9.81
N ALA A 85 -13.65 -7.41 -10.64
CA ALA A 85 -14.15 -8.73 -10.23
C ALA A 85 -13.11 -9.85 -10.35
N GLN A 86 -12.14 -9.70 -11.23
CA GLN A 86 -11.08 -10.67 -11.52
C GLN A 86 -9.75 -9.93 -11.73
N PRO A 87 -9.09 -9.46 -10.64
CA PRO A 87 -7.81 -8.81 -10.75
C PRO A 87 -6.72 -9.81 -11.18
N SER A 88 -5.71 -9.33 -11.91
CA SER A 88 -4.49 -10.11 -12.11
C SER A 88 -3.81 -10.39 -10.77
N PHE A 89 -2.98 -11.42 -10.74
CA PHE A 89 -2.22 -11.78 -9.53
C PHE A 89 -1.30 -10.63 -9.09
N GLU A 90 -0.64 -9.95 -10.02
CA GLU A 90 0.24 -8.81 -9.80
C GLU A 90 -0.53 -7.62 -9.18
N LEU A 91 -1.70 -7.28 -9.73
CA LEU A 91 -2.53 -6.20 -9.20
C LEU A 91 -3.02 -6.52 -7.79
N LEU A 92 -3.47 -7.76 -7.56
CA LEU A 92 -3.94 -8.19 -6.23
C LEU A 92 -2.84 -8.13 -5.18
N THR A 93 -1.62 -8.58 -5.52
CA THR A 93 -0.49 -8.56 -4.59
C THR A 93 -0.01 -7.15 -4.29
N ALA A 94 0.07 -6.28 -5.31
CA ALA A 94 0.41 -4.86 -5.14
C ALA A 94 -0.61 -4.13 -4.25
N ALA A 95 -1.90 -4.30 -4.51
CA ALA A 95 -2.96 -3.71 -3.70
C ALA A 95 -2.99 -4.25 -2.26
N SER A 96 -2.69 -5.53 -2.06
CA SER A 96 -2.58 -6.13 -0.73
C SER A 96 -1.44 -5.52 0.07
N ALA A 97 -0.29 -5.24 -0.56
CA ALA A 97 0.84 -4.57 0.09
C ALA A 97 0.48 -3.12 0.48
N VAL A 98 -0.24 -2.39 -0.38
CA VAL A 98 -0.76 -1.04 -0.06
C VAL A 98 -1.71 -1.09 1.15
N ALA A 99 -2.66 -2.03 1.15
CA ALA A 99 -3.63 -2.18 2.24
C ALA A 99 -2.94 -2.53 3.57
N GLU A 100 -1.94 -3.44 3.56
CA GLU A 100 -1.16 -3.80 4.73
C GLU A 100 -0.41 -2.60 5.31
N VAL A 101 0.28 -1.80 4.49
CA VAL A 101 1.00 -0.60 4.96
C VAL A 101 0.03 0.45 5.48
N ALA A 102 -1.12 0.67 4.82
CA ALA A 102 -2.17 1.56 5.32
C ALA A 102 -2.67 1.13 6.71
N GLU A 103 -2.90 -0.17 6.91
CA GLU A 103 -3.33 -0.71 8.19
C GLU A 103 -2.33 -0.41 9.31
N LYS A 104 -1.01 -0.49 9.02
CA LYS A 104 0.05 -0.22 10.02
C LYS A 104 0.25 1.26 10.31
N CYS A 105 -0.22 2.15 9.42
CA CYS A 105 -0.13 3.61 9.58
C CYS A 105 -1.42 4.25 10.11
N THR A 106 -2.45 3.45 10.46
CA THR A 106 -3.73 3.94 10.96
C THR A 106 -4.01 3.43 12.38
N TYR A 107 -4.74 4.22 13.19
CA TYR A 107 -5.06 3.91 14.58
C TYR A 107 -6.53 4.22 14.88
N GLU A 108 -7.11 3.51 15.87
CA GLU A 108 -8.53 3.67 16.24
C GLU A 108 -8.81 5.00 16.97
N ASP A 109 -7.80 5.61 17.56
CA ASP A 109 -7.87 6.83 18.38
C ASP A 109 -7.20 8.05 17.73
N ALA A 110 -6.67 7.92 16.52
CA ALA A 110 -6.04 9.00 15.77
C ALA A 110 -6.73 9.24 14.42
N GLU A 111 -6.79 10.48 13.98
CA GLU A 111 -7.36 10.88 12.70
C GLU A 111 -6.29 11.52 11.82
N ASP A 112 -6.13 11.00 10.62
CA ASP A 112 -5.25 11.55 9.59
C ASP A 112 -5.87 11.33 8.20
N PRO A 113 -6.69 12.27 7.71
CA PRO A 113 -7.39 12.14 6.42
C PRO A 113 -6.46 11.93 5.23
N PHE A 114 -5.18 12.27 5.35
CA PHE A 114 -4.20 12.02 4.31
C PHE A 114 -4.06 10.54 4.00
N VAL A 115 -4.08 9.66 5.02
CA VAL A 115 -3.93 8.20 4.83
C VAL A 115 -5.05 7.65 3.95
N TYR A 116 -6.31 8.04 4.21
CA TYR A 116 -7.42 7.65 3.34
C TYR A 116 -7.26 8.18 1.92
N ALA A 117 -6.93 9.46 1.78
CA ALA A 117 -6.82 10.11 0.48
C ALA A 117 -5.70 9.51 -0.39
N ILE A 118 -4.52 9.28 0.19
CA ILE A 118 -3.37 8.72 -0.55
C ILE A 118 -3.58 7.24 -0.88
N THR A 119 -4.20 6.46 0.01
CA THR A 119 -4.55 5.05 -0.23
C THR A 119 -5.55 4.92 -1.38
N ARG A 120 -6.62 5.73 -1.36
CA ARG A 120 -7.59 5.79 -2.45
C ARG A 120 -6.92 6.16 -3.78
N ALA A 121 -6.04 7.17 -3.77
CA ALA A 121 -5.36 7.62 -4.97
C ALA A 121 -4.44 6.54 -5.57
N VAL A 122 -3.61 5.88 -4.76
CA VAL A 122 -2.71 4.84 -5.27
C VAL A 122 -3.48 3.64 -5.79
N LEU A 123 -4.57 3.22 -5.12
CA LEU A 123 -5.41 2.10 -5.58
C LEU A 123 -6.02 2.38 -6.95
N ALA A 124 -6.48 3.60 -7.22
CA ALA A 124 -6.97 4.01 -8.55
C ALA A 124 -5.86 3.94 -9.63
N HIS A 125 -4.63 4.36 -9.30
CA HIS A 125 -3.50 4.28 -10.23
C HIS A 125 -3.02 2.85 -10.45
N LEU A 126 -3.02 2.00 -9.41
CA LEU A 126 -2.72 0.57 -9.54
C LEU A 126 -3.75 -0.12 -10.45
N ALA A 127 -5.04 0.17 -10.26
CA ALA A 127 -6.11 -0.36 -11.11
C ALA A 127 -5.90 0.02 -12.59
N ALA A 128 -5.57 1.27 -12.86
CA ALA A 128 -5.31 1.75 -14.22
C ALA A 128 -4.05 1.08 -14.83
N ALA A 129 -2.95 0.98 -14.09
CA ALA A 129 -1.73 0.33 -14.54
C ALA A 129 -1.89 -1.20 -14.68
N GLY A 130 -2.72 -1.82 -13.85
CA GLY A 130 -3.00 -3.25 -13.87
C GLY A 130 -4.03 -3.67 -14.93
N ALA A 131 -4.77 -2.74 -15.53
CA ALA A 131 -5.80 -3.05 -16.52
C ALA A 131 -5.25 -3.69 -17.81
N ASP A 132 -4.00 -3.37 -18.16
CA ASP A 132 -3.31 -3.89 -19.33
C ASP A 132 -2.56 -5.22 -19.05
N ILE A 133 -2.54 -5.69 -17.79
CA ILE A 133 -1.92 -6.96 -17.42
C ILE A 133 -2.95 -8.07 -17.69
N PRO A 134 -2.68 -9.03 -18.59
CA PRO A 134 -3.62 -10.10 -18.89
C PRO A 134 -3.92 -10.93 -17.63
N VAL A 135 -5.19 -11.18 -17.38
CA VAL A 135 -5.62 -12.22 -16.45
C VAL A 135 -5.15 -13.57 -17.01
N GLU A 136 -4.57 -14.43 -16.19
CA GLU A 136 -3.95 -15.71 -16.56
C GLU A 136 -4.85 -16.61 -17.42
N ASP A 137 -4.93 -16.31 -18.73
CA ASP A 137 -5.38 -17.24 -19.75
C ASP A 137 -4.14 -17.68 -20.54
N PRO A 138 -3.80 -18.99 -20.57
CA PRO A 138 -2.62 -19.50 -21.30
C PRO A 138 -2.60 -19.07 -22.77
N ALA A 139 -3.75 -18.78 -23.39
CA ALA A 139 -3.86 -18.30 -24.75
C ALA A 139 -3.48 -16.80 -24.89
N HIS A 140 -3.70 -16.00 -23.85
CA HIS A 140 -3.31 -14.58 -23.82
C HIS A 140 -1.84 -14.36 -23.45
N LEU A 141 -1.26 -15.20 -22.59
CA LEU A 141 0.16 -15.17 -22.25
C LEU A 141 1.08 -15.39 -23.48
N ALA A 142 0.61 -16.17 -24.45
CA ALA A 142 1.34 -16.39 -25.71
C ALA A 142 1.24 -15.21 -26.69
N ALA A 143 0.24 -14.34 -26.54
CA ALA A 143 -0.01 -13.20 -27.43
C ALA A 143 0.50 -11.86 -26.88
N ALA A 144 0.52 -11.70 -25.55
CA ALA A 144 1.17 -10.56 -24.88
C ALA A 144 2.67 -10.85 -24.80
N GLY A 145 3.49 -10.09 -25.52
CA GLY A 145 4.95 -10.26 -25.47
C GLY A 145 5.45 -10.14 -24.02
N VAL A 146 6.49 -10.91 -23.66
CA VAL A 146 7.13 -10.92 -22.32
C VAL A 146 7.46 -9.49 -21.83
N ASP A 147 7.77 -8.55 -22.75
CA ASP A 147 8.08 -7.16 -22.45
C ASP A 147 6.89 -6.35 -21.91
N ALA A 148 5.66 -6.60 -22.37
CA ALA A 148 4.48 -5.88 -21.90
C ALA A 148 4.08 -6.30 -20.48
N LEU A 149 4.21 -7.59 -20.16
CA LEU A 149 3.96 -8.12 -18.80
C LEU A 149 4.98 -7.60 -17.80
N SER A 150 6.25 -7.53 -18.18
CA SER A 150 7.33 -7.03 -17.32
C SER A 150 7.19 -5.51 -17.06
N GLN A 151 6.73 -4.74 -18.03
CA GLN A 151 6.50 -3.30 -17.85
C GLN A 151 5.29 -3.00 -16.98
N GLY A 152 4.17 -3.70 -17.15
CA GLY A 152 2.98 -3.55 -16.28
C GLY A 152 3.32 -3.82 -14.82
N SER A 153 4.04 -4.90 -14.54
CA SER A 153 4.51 -5.24 -13.20
C SER A 153 5.48 -4.18 -12.64
N ALA A 154 6.39 -3.63 -13.45
CA ALA A 154 7.33 -2.60 -13.02
C ALA A 154 6.62 -1.30 -12.56
N HIS A 155 5.55 -0.90 -13.24
CA HIS A 155 4.76 0.26 -12.81
C HIS A 155 3.98 0.00 -11.52
N LEU A 156 3.46 -1.22 -11.31
CA LEU A 156 2.84 -1.59 -10.03
C LEU A 156 3.84 -1.51 -8.88
N ASP A 157 5.05 -2.05 -9.06
CA ASP A 157 6.12 -2.01 -8.07
C ASP A 157 6.53 -0.57 -7.74
N LEU A 158 6.67 0.28 -8.76
CA LEU A 158 7.01 1.69 -8.61
C LEU A 158 5.92 2.46 -7.84
N LEU A 159 4.65 2.21 -8.13
CA LEU A 159 3.51 2.85 -7.45
C LEU A 159 3.43 2.43 -5.98
N VAL A 160 3.65 1.14 -5.67
CA VAL A 160 3.70 0.64 -4.29
C VAL A 160 4.86 1.28 -3.53
N ALA A 161 6.07 1.30 -4.12
CA ALA A 161 7.23 1.95 -3.52
C ALA A 161 6.98 3.44 -3.24
N ALA A 162 6.41 4.16 -4.21
CA ALA A 162 6.07 5.57 -4.05
C ALA A 162 5.03 5.80 -2.95
N TYR A 163 4.02 4.93 -2.87
CA TYR A 163 3.02 4.99 -1.80
C TYR A 163 3.69 4.86 -0.42
N ILE A 164 4.55 3.87 -0.24
CA ILE A 164 5.26 3.61 1.01
C ILE A 164 6.09 4.84 1.41
N PHE A 165 6.95 5.36 0.51
CA PHE A 165 7.78 6.50 0.84
C PHE A 165 6.98 7.78 1.10
N LYS A 166 5.89 8.04 0.34
CA LYS A 166 5.01 9.20 0.57
C LYS A 166 4.27 9.11 1.90
N LEU A 167 3.68 7.96 2.19
CA LEU A 167 2.94 7.77 3.43
C LEU A 167 3.87 7.86 4.63
N LEU A 168 5.02 7.17 4.62
CA LEU A 168 5.97 7.21 5.72
C LEU A 168 6.62 8.59 5.88
N SER A 169 6.86 9.32 4.77
CA SER A 169 7.32 10.72 4.84
C SER A 169 6.29 11.62 5.51
N HIS A 170 5.00 11.38 5.28
CA HIS A 170 3.91 12.14 5.91
C HIS A 170 3.83 11.89 7.42
N VAL A 171 3.97 10.64 7.85
CA VAL A 171 3.93 10.28 9.28
C VAL A 171 5.27 10.50 10.01
N GLY A 172 6.22 11.21 9.39
CA GLY A 172 7.44 11.69 10.03
C GLY A 172 8.73 10.93 9.67
N TYR A 173 8.64 9.89 8.85
CA TYR A 173 9.80 9.10 8.39
C TYR A 173 10.18 9.47 6.94
N ARG A 174 10.58 10.72 6.74
CA ARG A 174 11.05 11.18 5.43
C ARG A 174 12.56 10.93 5.31
N PRO A 175 13.01 10.15 4.30
CA PRO A 175 14.45 9.95 4.10
C PRO A 175 15.13 11.23 3.58
N ASP A 176 16.38 11.43 3.99
CA ASP A 176 17.22 12.52 3.47
C ASP A 176 18.16 11.96 2.38
N TYR A 177 18.05 12.55 1.20
CA TYR A 177 18.83 12.18 0.02
C TYR A 177 19.86 13.24 -0.38
N SER A 178 19.92 14.38 0.32
CA SER A 178 20.71 15.56 -0.09
C SER A 178 22.20 15.41 0.14
N ALA A 179 22.60 14.74 1.23
CA ALA A 179 23.98 14.51 1.63
C ALA A 179 24.06 13.29 2.56
N CYS A 180 25.27 12.91 2.95
CA CYS A 180 25.45 11.88 3.97
C CYS A 180 24.82 12.32 5.30
N VAL A 181 23.80 11.59 5.77
CA VAL A 181 23.06 11.93 7.00
C VAL A 181 23.93 11.87 8.27
N ALA A 182 25.09 11.22 8.22
CA ALA A 182 25.99 11.10 9.35
C ALA A 182 27.08 12.17 9.40
N CYS A 183 27.65 12.59 8.25
CA CYS A 183 28.80 13.52 8.23
C CYS A 183 28.64 14.73 7.29
N GLY A 184 27.56 14.79 6.51
CA GLY A 184 27.30 15.89 5.57
C GLY A 184 28.09 15.82 4.26
N ASP A 185 28.77 14.70 3.94
CA ASP A 185 29.45 14.51 2.66
C ASP A 185 28.46 14.68 1.49
N PRO A 186 28.74 15.57 0.51
CA PRO A 186 27.84 15.84 -0.59
C PRO A 186 27.74 14.72 -1.65
N SER A 187 28.52 13.64 -1.49
CA SER A 187 28.59 12.54 -2.43
C SER A 187 28.19 11.19 -1.78
N PRO A 188 26.97 11.07 -1.21
CA PRO A 188 26.51 9.81 -0.63
C PRO A 188 26.25 8.78 -1.74
N GLY A 189 26.48 7.50 -1.45
CA GLY A 189 26.34 6.41 -2.40
C GLY A 189 25.73 5.14 -1.79
N TYR A 190 25.20 5.22 -0.56
CA TYR A 190 24.61 4.08 0.14
C TYR A 190 23.32 4.49 0.83
N PHE A 191 22.25 3.74 0.61
CA PHE A 191 20.99 3.92 1.32
C PHE A 191 21.01 3.12 2.63
N SER A 192 20.55 3.75 3.69
CA SER A 192 20.38 3.11 5.01
C SER A 192 19.04 3.50 5.61
N ALA A 193 18.14 2.54 5.76
CA ALA A 193 16.87 2.76 6.46
C ALA A 193 17.11 3.09 7.94
N GLN A 194 18.09 2.44 8.57
CA GLN A 194 18.44 2.66 9.98
C GLN A 194 19.03 4.05 10.22
N ALA A 195 19.84 4.58 9.27
CA ALA A 195 20.42 5.91 9.40
C ALA A 195 19.44 7.03 8.98
N GLY A 196 18.35 6.71 8.32
CA GLY A 196 17.35 7.68 7.91
C GLY A 196 17.60 8.34 6.54
N GLY A 197 18.45 7.76 5.68
CA GLY A 197 18.74 8.33 4.36
C GLY A 197 20.01 7.81 3.71
N LEU A 198 20.71 8.67 2.97
CA LEU A 198 21.93 8.30 2.28
C LEU A 198 23.19 8.49 3.17
N LEU A 199 24.15 7.58 2.96
CA LEU A 199 25.47 7.60 3.61
C LEU A 199 26.61 7.63 2.56
N CYS A 200 27.73 8.25 2.89
CA CYS A 200 28.96 8.08 2.13
C CYS A 200 29.63 6.72 2.44
N ALA A 201 30.56 6.29 1.61
CA ALA A 201 31.22 4.98 1.75
C ALA A 201 31.90 4.79 3.12
N SER A 202 32.48 5.86 3.67
CA SER A 202 33.14 5.82 4.98
C SER A 202 32.15 5.58 6.12
N CYS A 203 31.00 6.29 6.13
CA CYS A 203 29.97 6.13 7.16
C CYS A 203 29.19 4.83 6.99
N ALA A 204 28.93 4.40 5.78
CA ALA A 204 28.24 3.13 5.48
C ALA A 204 29.00 1.90 5.96
N SER A 205 30.34 1.94 6.01
CA SER A 205 31.15 0.81 6.49
C SER A 205 30.90 0.42 7.95
N GLY A 206 30.35 1.35 8.75
CA GLY A 206 30.00 1.12 10.16
C GLY A 206 28.52 0.82 10.41
N VAL A 207 27.67 0.82 9.37
CA VAL A 207 26.22 0.62 9.49
C VAL A 207 25.80 -0.66 8.74
N PRO A 208 25.27 -1.68 9.44
CA PRO A 208 24.83 -2.90 8.78
C PRO A 208 23.62 -2.64 7.85
N GLY A 209 23.52 -3.43 6.77
CA GLY A 209 22.34 -3.39 5.88
C GLY A 209 22.26 -2.13 5.01
N CYS A 210 23.39 -1.46 4.76
CA CYS A 210 23.44 -0.40 3.77
C CYS A 210 23.44 -0.98 2.36
N GLU A 211 22.59 -0.42 1.50
CA GLU A 211 22.47 -0.82 0.09
C GLU A 211 23.17 0.20 -0.82
N PRO A 212 24.02 -0.24 -1.76
CA PRO A 212 24.66 0.69 -2.69
C PRO A 212 23.62 1.34 -3.60
N VAL A 213 23.77 2.66 -3.81
CA VAL A 213 22.86 3.47 -4.61
C VAL A 213 23.67 4.24 -5.63
N ASP A 214 23.43 3.98 -6.91
CA ASP A 214 23.99 4.74 -8.01
C ASP A 214 23.17 6.03 -8.28
N ALA A 215 23.66 6.88 -9.17
CA ALA A 215 22.99 8.14 -9.50
C ALA A 215 21.61 7.97 -10.14
N ASN A 216 21.32 6.84 -10.80
CA ASN A 216 20.03 6.53 -11.37
C ASN A 216 19.03 6.18 -10.26
N LEU A 217 19.42 5.26 -9.38
CA LEU A 217 18.59 4.83 -8.24
C LEU A 217 18.32 5.98 -7.27
N ALA A 218 19.32 6.85 -7.00
CA ALA A 218 19.15 8.04 -6.17
C ALA A 218 18.07 8.98 -6.73
N ARG A 219 18.04 9.21 -8.05
CA ARG A 219 17.00 10.01 -8.71
C ARG A 219 15.61 9.39 -8.58
N TRP A 220 15.51 8.07 -8.67
CA TRP A 220 14.25 7.38 -8.45
C TRP A 220 13.76 7.52 -7.02
N LEU A 221 14.63 7.32 -6.02
CA LEU A 221 14.28 7.46 -4.60
C LEU A 221 13.75 8.88 -4.28
N GLU A 222 14.39 9.91 -4.81
CA GLU A 222 13.91 11.30 -4.70
C GLU A 222 12.57 11.50 -5.42
N GLY A 223 12.45 10.93 -6.62
CA GLY A 223 11.23 10.96 -7.44
C GLY A 223 10.03 10.30 -6.76
N LEU A 224 10.23 9.19 -6.05
CA LEU A 224 9.16 8.48 -5.34
C LEU A 224 8.41 9.38 -4.33
N VAL A 225 9.11 10.31 -3.70
CA VAL A 225 8.48 11.25 -2.76
C VAL A 225 7.90 12.48 -3.48
N SER A 226 8.59 13.03 -4.50
CA SER A 226 8.27 14.31 -5.12
C SER A 226 7.28 14.21 -6.29
N MET A 227 7.37 13.19 -7.14
CA MET A 227 6.51 13.01 -8.31
C MET A 227 5.10 12.56 -7.93
N ARG A 228 4.10 12.89 -8.76
CA ARG A 228 2.73 12.42 -8.60
C ARG A 228 2.59 10.96 -9.05
N PHE A 229 1.59 10.25 -8.55
CA PHE A 229 1.30 8.89 -9.02
C PHE A 229 1.01 8.83 -10.52
N SER A 230 0.34 9.85 -11.08
CA SER A 230 0.07 9.94 -12.53
C SER A 230 1.34 10.07 -13.38
N GLU A 231 2.39 10.70 -12.86
CA GLU A 231 3.68 10.82 -13.52
C GLU A 231 4.47 9.51 -13.42
N LEU A 232 4.44 8.88 -12.24
CA LEU A 232 5.09 7.58 -12.00
C LEU A 232 4.46 6.45 -12.80
N ALA A 233 3.13 6.47 -13.00
CA ALA A 233 2.40 5.45 -13.74
C ALA A 233 2.80 5.35 -15.22
N ILE A 234 3.42 6.40 -15.79
CA ILE A 234 3.86 6.46 -17.19
C ILE A 234 5.37 6.67 -17.33
N ALA A 235 6.10 6.71 -16.21
CA ALA A 235 7.53 6.95 -16.21
C ALA A 235 8.28 5.75 -16.82
N PRO A 236 9.28 5.98 -17.70
CA PRO A 236 10.06 4.88 -18.27
C PRO A 236 10.99 4.28 -17.21
N ILE A 237 10.61 3.13 -16.69
CA ILE A 237 11.38 2.36 -15.71
C ILE A 237 11.52 0.92 -16.19
N ASP A 238 12.71 0.34 -16.01
CA ASP A 238 12.90 -1.08 -16.22
C ASP A 238 12.53 -1.90 -14.97
N SER A 239 12.20 -3.17 -15.18
CA SER A 239 11.73 -4.05 -14.10
C SER A 239 12.77 -4.29 -13.00
N HIS A 240 14.06 -4.30 -13.33
CA HIS A 240 15.14 -4.46 -12.35
C HIS A 240 15.20 -3.25 -11.41
N THR A 241 15.19 -2.04 -11.97
CA THR A 241 15.17 -0.78 -11.18
C THR A 241 13.90 -0.68 -10.33
N ALA A 242 12.73 -1.04 -10.90
CA ALA A 242 11.46 -1.04 -10.17
C ALA A 242 11.48 -2.00 -8.97
N ALA A 243 11.94 -3.23 -9.17
CA ALA A 243 12.09 -4.22 -8.10
C ALA A 243 13.09 -3.75 -7.03
N HIS A 244 14.18 -3.09 -7.43
CA HIS A 244 15.18 -2.56 -6.49
C HIS A 244 14.60 -1.45 -5.62
N VAL A 245 13.90 -0.45 -6.20
CA VAL A 245 13.26 0.60 -5.41
C VAL A 245 12.15 0.06 -4.51
N LEU A 246 11.43 -0.98 -4.93
CA LEU A 246 10.45 -1.67 -4.08
C LEU A 246 11.14 -2.37 -2.89
N GLY A 247 12.29 -3.02 -3.13
CA GLY A 247 13.12 -3.62 -2.07
C GLY A 247 13.56 -2.59 -1.03
N LEU A 248 14.02 -1.41 -1.48
CA LEU A 248 14.38 -0.31 -0.58
C LEU A 248 13.17 0.25 0.18
N ALA A 249 12.01 0.33 -0.47
CA ALA A 249 10.76 0.74 0.18
C ALA A 249 10.33 -0.28 1.26
N HIS A 250 10.49 -1.58 1.00
CA HIS A 250 10.25 -2.62 2.02
C HIS A 250 11.20 -2.48 3.20
N LEU A 251 12.51 -2.33 2.95
CA LEU A 251 13.50 -2.12 4.00
C LEU A 251 13.16 -0.89 4.85
N TRP A 252 12.76 0.22 4.20
CA TRP A 252 12.32 1.44 4.85
C TRP A 252 11.10 1.21 5.74
N ALA A 253 10.04 0.60 5.18
CA ALA A 253 8.81 0.34 5.91
C ALA A 253 9.02 -0.64 7.09
N ALA A 254 9.74 -1.75 6.89
CA ALA A 254 10.01 -2.72 7.95
C ALA A 254 10.81 -2.11 9.11
N THR A 255 11.77 -1.22 8.81
CA THR A 255 12.58 -0.53 9.81
C THR A 255 11.75 0.44 10.63
N HIS A 256 10.94 1.29 9.99
CA HIS A 256 10.25 2.39 10.69
C HIS A 256 8.89 2.00 11.28
N LEU A 257 8.24 0.97 10.75
CA LEU A 257 7.00 0.43 11.32
C LEU A 257 7.27 -0.68 12.35
N GLU A 258 8.52 -1.13 12.49
CA GLU A 258 8.97 -2.16 13.42
C GLU A 258 8.09 -3.43 13.37
N CYS A 259 7.61 -3.79 12.21
CA CYS A 259 6.72 -4.93 12.01
C CYS A 259 7.06 -5.71 10.73
N ARG A 260 6.59 -6.96 10.71
CA ARG A 260 6.67 -7.78 9.52
C ARG A 260 5.55 -7.42 8.54
N LEU A 261 5.89 -7.16 7.30
CA LEU A 261 4.98 -6.81 6.20
C LEU A 261 4.84 -7.98 5.24
N ARG A 262 3.91 -8.89 5.53
CA ARG A 262 3.77 -10.18 4.83
C ARG A 262 3.33 -10.04 3.38
N ALA A 263 2.38 -9.13 3.12
CA ALA A 263 1.92 -8.88 1.75
C ALA A 263 3.03 -8.24 0.91
N LEU A 264 3.80 -7.33 1.50
CA LEU A 264 4.93 -6.70 0.83
C LEU A 264 6.10 -7.68 0.61
N GLU A 265 6.41 -8.55 1.60
CA GLU A 265 7.38 -9.64 1.42
C GLU A 265 6.95 -10.59 0.29
N PHE A 266 5.67 -10.93 0.21
CA PHE A 266 5.12 -11.79 -0.83
C PHE A 266 5.22 -11.13 -2.21
N LEU A 267 4.94 -9.83 -2.31
CA LEU A 267 5.10 -9.03 -3.53
C LEU A 267 6.54 -9.06 -4.05
N LEU A 268 7.53 -8.99 -3.16
CA LEU A 268 8.96 -9.05 -3.50
C LEU A 268 9.43 -10.46 -3.91
N GLY A 269 8.78 -11.51 -3.44
CA GLY A 269 9.15 -12.90 -3.68
C GLY A 269 8.49 -13.54 -4.90
N ARG A 270 7.65 -12.81 -5.63
CA ARG A 270 6.95 -13.28 -6.84
C ARG A 270 7.84 -13.37 -8.10
#